data_26d187f5506870b8f6c6c11b2db524d9
#
_entry.id   26d187f5506870b8f6c6c11b2db524d9
#
_cell.length_a   1.000
_cell.length_b   1.000
_cell.length_c   1.000
_cell.angle_alpha   90.00
_cell.angle_beta   90.00
_cell.angle_gamma   90.00
#
_symmetry.space_group_name_H-M   'P 1'
#
loop_
_entity.id
_entity.type
_entity.pdbx_description
1 polymer ?
#
loop_
_entity_poly.entity_id
_entity_poly.type
_entity_poly.pdbx_seq_one_letter_code
_entity_poly.pdbx_strand_id
1 'polypeptide(L)'
;MFWHGWLLLLGVGVMTSLMGTILGRMFFHYLVFDDDSGEVKQPSVGARCIGGLGILGAVLMSLKMAHVHQWMSSAEVGVVASSVLFMFVIGVADDLWRLSYRMRGLSQVLATGLMVYGGGIVLADLGEIMPSIAVELGSLAPVLTVFAILMVIHAFRKMDEMENLAGAVALVSLLLLAIVMLGAEQPQWLVLLAALISGVVGVLGFNLLCRLRGRALTWLGSGGAMVLGLLLAWLLIGMSQGAARVITPMTALWLLAIPLIDVLAVLIRRVGHGQPLFAPDRFHLHHLLLRAGFRATDAVLMIVLLQGLLGVVGLAGLFEGVDEGWMLAGFLAVAAGWVWAVFRTERCLPALRRLQHRLGWAKAESQGVFVGHFGLEAAVRVACTLQDEVTADSEYDLQVYQLDKDSDDPRLYALLETPLAEGSRCAWELEQRVRRLRRSFSTLEGVEVRQYVRRAEHERRVQQRIVAQDRRQIDHR
;
A
#
# COMPACT_ATOMS: atom_id res chain seq x y z
N MET A 1 11.78 -5.07 -36.78
CA MET A 1 12.63 -5.83 -35.83
C MET A 1 12.47 -5.38 -34.39
N PHE A 2 12.43 -4.08 -34.12
CA PHE A 2 12.33 -3.48 -32.79
C PHE A 2 11.12 -3.97 -31.94
N TRP A 3 9.93 -3.96 -32.51
CA TRP A 3 8.69 -4.38 -31.83
C TRP A 3 8.66 -5.87 -31.45
N HIS A 4 9.29 -6.75 -32.25
CA HIS A 4 9.34 -8.19 -31.93
C HIS A 4 10.21 -8.44 -30.69
N GLY A 5 11.31 -7.69 -30.52
CA GLY A 5 12.14 -7.78 -29.33
C GLY A 5 11.40 -7.37 -28.05
N TRP A 6 10.53 -6.37 -28.15
CA TRP A 6 9.71 -5.90 -27.03
C TRP A 6 8.70 -6.93 -26.55
N LEU A 7 7.93 -7.49 -27.48
CA LEU A 7 6.97 -8.55 -27.17
C LEU A 7 7.65 -9.77 -26.57
N LEU A 8 8.83 -10.10 -27.05
CA LEU A 8 9.66 -11.20 -26.50
C LEU A 8 10.13 -10.89 -25.07
N LEU A 9 10.63 -9.68 -24.80
CA LEU A 9 11.00 -9.25 -23.46
C LEU A 9 9.82 -9.30 -22.49
N LEU A 10 8.65 -8.78 -22.89
CA LEU A 10 7.44 -8.83 -22.07
C LEU A 10 7.02 -10.27 -21.81
N GLY A 11 6.98 -11.11 -22.81
CA GLY A 11 6.58 -12.52 -22.69
C GLY A 11 7.52 -13.31 -21.77
N VAL A 12 8.82 -13.22 -22.00
CA VAL A 12 9.85 -13.90 -21.18
C VAL A 12 9.83 -13.36 -19.75
N GLY A 13 9.70 -12.03 -19.58
CA GLY A 13 9.64 -11.40 -18.27
C GLY A 13 8.41 -11.86 -17.48
N VAL A 14 7.21 -11.91 -18.09
CA VAL A 14 5.98 -12.42 -17.44
C VAL A 14 6.14 -13.87 -17.04
N MET A 15 6.65 -14.72 -17.93
CA MET A 15 6.88 -16.14 -17.62
C MET A 15 7.88 -16.31 -16.48
N THR A 16 8.96 -15.53 -16.48
CA THR A 16 9.97 -15.57 -15.40
C THR A 16 9.40 -15.08 -14.08
N SER A 17 8.57 -14.02 -14.10
CA SER A 17 7.89 -13.51 -12.92
C SER A 17 6.91 -14.53 -12.34
N LEU A 18 6.08 -15.13 -13.17
CA LEU A 18 5.16 -16.20 -12.76
C LEU A 18 5.91 -17.38 -12.16
N MET A 19 6.97 -17.86 -12.83
CA MET A 19 7.77 -18.97 -12.36
C MET A 19 8.47 -18.64 -11.04
N GLY A 20 9.08 -17.46 -10.91
CA GLY A 20 9.70 -16.99 -9.66
C GLY A 20 8.71 -16.92 -8.51
N THR A 21 7.48 -16.45 -8.78
CA THR A 21 6.41 -16.40 -7.78
C THR A 21 5.94 -17.80 -7.37
N ILE A 22 5.80 -18.73 -8.33
CA ILE A 22 5.41 -20.13 -8.07
C ILE A 22 6.50 -20.84 -7.26
N LEU A 23 7.75 -20.76 -7.69
CA LEU A 23 8.90 -21.39 -7.02
C LEU A 23 9.09 -20.81 -5.61
N GLY A 24 9.00 -19.49 -5.46
CA GLY A 24 9.04 -18.82 -4.17
C GLY A 24 7.95 -19.37 -3.23
N ARG A 25 6.72 -19.52 -3.73
CA ARG A 25 5.61 -20.08 -2.93
C ARG A 25 5.88 -21.53 -2.53
N MET A 26 6.41 -22.35 -3.43
CA MET A 26 6.77 -23.74 -3.09
C MET A 26 7.89 -23.79 -2.05
N PHE A 27 8.97 -23.02 -2.24
CA PHE A 27 10.11 -22.98 -1.33
C PHE A 27 9.72 -22.53 0.07
N PHE A 28 8.97 -21.43 0.18
CA PHE A 28 8.53 -20.93 1.48
C PHE A 28 7.44 -21.80 2.11
N HIS A 29 6.68 -22.55 1.35
CA HIS A 29 5.76 -23.55 1.89
C HIS A 29 6.51 -24.63 2.66
N TYR A 30 7.61 -25.14 2.11
CA TYR A 30 8.44 -26.17 2.77
C TYR A 30 9.16 -25.62 4.02
N LEU A 31 9.64 -24.38 4.01
CA LEU A 31 10.38 -23.80 5.15
C LEU A 31 9.50 -23.42 6.34
N VAL A 32 8.20 -23.30 6.16
CA VAL A 32 7.31 -22.67 7.14
C VAL A 32 6.29 -23.63 7.73
N PHE A 33 6.00 -24.75 7.08
CA PHE A 33 4.99 -25.72 7.52
C PHE A 33 5.56 -26.93 8.29
N ASP A 34 6.82 -26.92 8.64
CA ASP A 34 7.48 -28.03 9.33
C ASP A 34 7.37 -27.93 10.87
N ASP A 35 6.26 -27.38 11.38
CA ASP A 35 5.96 -27.35 12.79
C ASP A 35 4.62 -28.04 13.04
N ASP A 36 4.67 -29.27 13.54
CA ASP A 36 3.54 -30.18 13.82
C ASP A 36 2.54 -29.69 14.89
N SER A 37 2.58 -28.39 15.24
CA SER A 37 1.77 -27.83 16.33
C SER A 37 0.30 -27.57 16.00
N GLY A 38 -0.17 -27.81 14.77
CA GLY A 38 -1.60 -27.68 14.39
C GLY A 38 -2.23 -26.28 14.56
N GLU A 39 -1.49 -25.32 15.06
CA GLU A 39 -1.92 -23.92 15.16
C GLU A 39 -1.69 -23.21 13.83
N VAL A 40 -2.77 -22.69 13.25
CA VAL A 40 -2.71 -21.79 12.06
C VAL A 40 -2.02 -20.51 12.49
N LYS A 41 -0.67 -20.52 12.38
CA LYS A 41 0.14 -19.30 12.60
C LYS A 41 -0.20 -18.26 11.52
N GLN A 42 -0.04 -16.99 11.87
CA GLN A 42 -0.08 -15.87 10.91
C GLN A 42 0.72 -16.24 9.65
N PRO A 43 0.35 -15.74 8.43
CA PRO A 43 1.13 -16.08 7.25
C PRO A 43 2.56 -15.75 7.57
N SER A 44 3.33 -16.80 7.53
CA SER A 44 4.74 -16.73 7.85
C SER A 44 5.37 -15.59 7.07
N VAL A 45 6.33 -14.96 7.68
CA VAL A 45 7.14 -13.88 7.10
C VAL A 45 7.60 -14.26 5.68
N GLY A 46 7.88 -15.54 5.42
CA GLY A 46 8.21 -16.05 4.10
C GLY A 46 7.15 -15.85 3.01
N ALA A 47 5.86 -15.94 3.36
CA ALA A 47 4.78 -15.73 2.39
C ALA A 47 4.68 -14.27 1.89
N ARG A 48 5.28 -13.34 2.61
CA ARG A 48 5.27 -11.92 2.25
C ARG A 48 6.29 -11.56 1.17
N CYS A 49 7.38 -12.31 0.99
CA CYS A 49 8.47 -11.99 0.05
C CYS A 49 8.30 -12.59 -1.34
N ILE A 50 7.27 -13.40 -1.56
CA ILE A 50 7.15 -14.26 -2.75
C ILE A 50 6.97 -13.45 -4.03
N GLY A 51 6.11 -12.43 -4.03
CA GLY A 51 5.87 -11.59 -5.20
C GLY A 51 7.13 -10.81 -5.62
N GLY A 52 7.94 -10.38 -4.65
CA GLY A 52 9.20 -9.70 -4.92
C GLY A 52 10.20 -10.57 -5.69
N LEU A 53 10.23 -11.88 -5.46
CA LEU A 53 11.07 -12.82 -6.26
C LEU A 53 10.63 -12.84 -7.73
N GLY A 54 9.33 -12.74 -8.01
CA GLY A 54 8.81 -12.64 -9.36
C GLY A 54 9.32 -11.40 -10.09
N ILE A 55 9.24 -10.23 -9.43
CA ILE A 55 9.76 -8.98 -10.00
C ILE A 55 11.28 -9.05 -10.19
N LEU A 56 12.02 -9.51 -9.19
CA LEU A 56 13.47 -9.67 -9.27
C LEU A 56 13.85 -10.56 -10.46
N GLY A 57 13.19 -11.71 -10.61
CA GLY A 57 13.45 -12.64 -11.72
C GLY A 57 13.21 -12.00 -13.08
N ALA A 58 12.10 -11.26 -13.25
CA ALA A 58 11.81 -10.54 -14.49
C ALA A 58 12.86 -9.47 -14.80
N VAL A 59 13.26 -8.70 -13.79
CA VAL A 59 14.30 -7.65 -13.96
C VAL A 59 15.63 -8.26 -14.34
N LEU A 60 16.14 -9.26 -13.62
CA LEU A 60 17.43 -9.89 -13.90
C LEU A 60 17.44 -10.58 -15.28
N MET A 61 16.34 -11.24 -15.67
CA MET A 61 16.24 -11.86 -17.00
C MET A 61 16.23 -10.79 -18.10
N SER A 62 15.49 -9.70 -17.93
CA SER A 62 15.47 -8.62 -18.91
C SER A 62 16.82 -7.92 -19.05
N LEU A 63 17.54 -7.69 -17.94
CA LEU A 63 18.90 -7.16 -17.95
C LEU A 63 19.88 -8.11 -18.67
N LYS A 64 19.78 -9.41 -18.45
CA LYS A 64 20.59 -10.42 -19.18
C LYS A 64 20.31 -10.35 -20.68
N MET A 65 19.05 -10.27 -21.09
CA MET A 65 18.68 -10.13 -22.51
C MET A 65 19.20 -8.81 -23.09
N ALA A 66 19.09 -7.70 -22.36
CA ALA A 66 19.63 -6.40 -22.77
C ALA A 66 21.14 -6.45 -23.00
N HIS A 67 21.85 -7.16 -22.15
CA HIS A 67 23.29 -7.37 -22.30
C HIS A 67 23.63 -8.22 -23.54
N VAL A 68 22.95 -9.35 -23.74
CA VAL A 68 23.14 -10.25 -24.89
C VAL A 68 22.87 -9.54 -26.22
N HIS A 69 21.84 -8.69 -26.27
CA HIS A 69 21.49 -7.93 -27.46
C HIS A 69 22.23 -6.58 -27.57
N GLN A 70 23.19 -6.31 -26.68
CA GLN A 70 24.02 -5.09 -26.66
C GLN A 70 23.19 -3.78 -26.56
N TRP A 71 22.00 -3.84 -25.96
CA TRP A 71 21.16 -2.66 -25.71
C TRP A 71 21.60 -1.87 -24.47
N MET A 72 22.32 -2.53 -23.57
CA MET A 72 22.95 -1.94 -22.39
C MET A 72 24.39 -2.45 -22.27
N SER A 73 25.29 -1.59 -21.84
CA SER A 73 26.68 -1.96 -21.57
C SER A 73 26.78 -2.88 -20.34
N SER A 74 27.86 -3.65 -20.26
CA SER A 74 28.14 -4.52 -19.10
C SER A 74 28.21 -3.74 -17.79
N ALA A 75 28.70 -2.49 -17.82
CA ALA A 75 28.77 -1.61 -16.66
C ALA A 75 27.39 -1.18 -16.17
N GLU A 76 26.52 -0.72 -17.08
CA GLU A 76 25.14 -0.33 -16.76
C GLU A 76 24.34 -1.50 -16.18
N VAL A 77 24.40 -2.67 -16.84
CA VAL A 77 23.75 -3.89 -16.34
C VAL A 77 24.27 -4.27 -14.95
N GLY A 78 25.59 -4.18 -14.74
CA GLY A 78 26.24 -4.49 -13.46
C GLY A 78 25.75 -3.57 -12.33
N VAL A 79 25.65 -2.26 -12.60
CA VAL A 79 25.16 -1.26 -11.61
C VAL A 79 23.71 -1.52 -11.27
N VAL A 80 22.84 -1.68 -12.27
CA VAL A 80 21.39 -1.91 -12.02
C VAL A 80 21.19 -3.23 -11.28
N ALA A 81 21.81 -4.32 -11.75
CA ALA A 81 21.66 -5.64 -11.15
C ALA A 81 22.15 -5.67 -9.70
N SER A 82 23.31 -5.06 -9.40
CA SER A 82 23.87 -5.02 -8.04
C SER A 82 23.00 -4.17 -7.10
N SER A 83 22.52 -3.01 -7.55
CA SER A 83 21.63 -2.14 -6.76
C SER A 83 20.31 -2.81 -6.45
N VAL A 84 19.70 -3.45 -7.45
CA VAL A 84 18.43 -4.19 -7.31
C VAL A 84 18.58 -5.39 -6.38
N LEU A 85 19.64 -6.20 -6.57
CA LEU A 85 19.90 -7.37 -5.73
C LEU A 85 20.15 -6.97 -4.28
N PHE A 86 21.00 -5.95 -4.07
CA PHE A 86 21.27 -5.42 -2.72
C PHE A 86 19.99 -4.91 -2.05
N MET A 87 19.17 -4.10 -2.76
CA MET A 87 17.89 -3.59 -2.24
C MET A 87 16.93 -4.74 -1.91
N PHE A 88 16.85 -5.75 -2.78
CA PHE A 88 16.00 -6.92 -2.55
C PHE A 88 16.41 -7.70 -1.30
N VAL A 89 17.72 -8.00 -1.16
CA VAL A 89 18.26 -8.71 0.01
C VAL A 89 17.97 -7.96 1.31
N ILE A 90 18.18 -6.65 1.32
CA ILE A 90 17.87 -5.81 2.48
C ILE A 90 16.35 -5.83 2.79
N GLY A 91 15.50 -5.80 1.78
CA GLY A 91 14.06 -5.87 1.97
C GLY A 91 13.60 -7.22 2.53
N VAL A 92 14.17 -8.31 2.04
CA VAL A 92 13.93 -9.66 2.61
C VAL A 92 14.44 -9.74 4.05
N ALA A 93 15.62 -9.19 4.33
CA ALA A 93 16.16 -9.10 5.67
C ALA A 93 15.26 -8.28 6.63
N ASP A 94 14.67 -7.18 6.12
CA ASP A 94 13.70 -6.38 6.89
C ASP A 94 12.43 -7.20 7.22
N ASP A 95 11.92 -7.98 6.27
CA ASP A 95 10.75 -8.84 6.48
C ASP A 95 11.03 -9.99 7.46
N LEU A 96 12.25 -10.59 7.41
CA LEU A 96 12.63 -11.71 8.28
C LEU A 96 13.01 -11.25 9.70
N TRP A 97 13.82 -10.20 9.83
CA TRP A 97 14.46 -9.80 11.08
C TRP A 97 13.97 -8.46 11.63
N ARG A 98 13.04 -7.78 10.95
CA ARG A 98 12.51 -6.47 11.35
C ARG A 98 13.63 -5.47 11.63
N LEU A 99 14.41 -5.14 10.61
CA LEU A 99 15.54 -4.25 10.71
C LEU A 99 15.18 -2.93 11.36
N SER A 100 16.09 -2.37 12.17
CA SER A 100 15.90 -1.04 12.73
C SER A 100 15.76 0.00 11.61
N TYR A 101 15.02 1.07 11.85
CA TYR A 101 14.79 2.13 10.86
C TYR A 101 16.10 2.77 10.37
N ARG A 102 17.14 2.82 11.24
CA ARG A 102 18.47 3.35 10.90
C ARG A 102 19.22 2.45 9.91
N MET A 103 19.28 1.16 10.20
CA MET A 103 19.92 0.18 9.30
C MET A 103 19.25 0.13 7.94
N ARG A 104 17.91 0.09 7.92
CA ARG A 104 17.13 0.12 6.69
C ARG A 104 17.36 1.40 5.90
N GLY A 105 17.29 2.58 6.55
CA GLY A 105 17.55 3.87 5.90
C GLY A 105 18.95 3.94 5.32
N LEU A 106 19.99 3.54 6.09
CA LEU A 106 21.36 3.52 5.61
C LEU A 106 21.53 2.60 4.38
N SER A 107 20.97 1.39 4.43
CA SER A 107 21.04 0.45 3.32
C SER A 107 20.35 0.98 2.06
N GLN A 108 19.20 1.66 2.22
CA GLN A 108 18.51 2.32 1.11
C GLN A 108 19.34 3.45 0.51
N VAL A 109 19.99 4.27 1.33
CA VAL A 109 20.91 5.33 0.89
C VAL A 109 22.08 4.74 0.11
N LEU A 110 22.68 3.65 0.60
CA LEU A 110 23.80 2.96 -0.08
C LEU A 110 23.39 2.40 -1.44
N ALA A 111 22.26 1.68 -1.51
CA ALA A 111 21.74 1.14 -2.77
C ALA A 111 21.42 2.25 -3.78
N THR A 112 20.78 3.31 -3.33
CA THR A 112 20.44 4.47 -4.16
C THR A 112 21.70 5.22 -4.59
N GLY A 113 22.65 5.39 -3.69
CA GLY A 113 23.96 6.00 -3.99
C GLY A 113 24.72 5.23 -5.05
N LEU A 114 24.75 3.89 -4.96
CA LEU A 114 25.34 3.04 -5.99
C LEU A 114 24.70 3.27 -7.36
N MET A 115 23.37 3.41 -7.40
CA MET A 115 22.63 3.64 -8.63
C MET A 115 22.87 5.05 -9.20
N VAL A 116 22.93 6.07 -8.35
CA VAL A 116 23.18 7.47 -8.75
C VAL A 116 24.61 7.64 -9.26
N TYR A 117 25.61 7.23 -8.47
CA TYR A 117 27.01 7.45 -8.82
C TYR A 117 27.55 6.41 -9.82
N GLY A 118 27.08 5.17 -9.76
CA GLY A 118 27.47 4.10 -10.70
C GLY A 118 26.71 4.18 -12.03
N GLY A 119 25.42 4.53 -11.99
CA GLY A 119 24.56 4.65 -13.18
C GLY A 119 24.57 6.04 -13.83
N GLY A 120 25.18 7.04 -13.17
CA GLY A 120 25.31 8.40 -13.73
C GLY A 120 23.99 9.16 -13.91
N ILE A 121 22.87 8.67 -13.32
CA ILE A 121 21.56 9.29 -13.46
C ILE A 121 21.31 10.20 -12.26
N VAL A 122 21.22 11.48 -12.55
CA VAL A 122 21.08 12.53 -11.56
C VAL A 122 19.95 13.48 -12.00
N LEU A 123 19.10 13.85 -11.07
CA LEU A 123 18.12 14.92 -11.25
C LEU A 123 18.87 16.25 -11.29
N ALA A 124 19.32 16.65 -12.48
CA ALA A 124 20.16 17.81 -12.67
C ALA A 124 19.36 19.12 -12.68
N ASP A 125 18.14 19.07 -13.21
CA ASP A 125 17.22 20.19 -13.27
C ASP A 125 15.80 19.78 -12.90
N LEU A 126 15.00 20.74 -12.49
CA LEU A 126 13.56 20.58 -12.21
C LEU A 126 12.68 21.02 -13.37
N GLY A 127 13.28 21.34 -14.52
CA GLY A 127 12.58 21.87 -15.68
C GLY A 127 12.37 23.38 -15.64
N GLU A 128 11.59 23.90 -16.58
CA GLU A 128 11.29 25.33 -16.71
C GLU A 128 10.08 25.70 -15.84
N ILE A 129 10.32 25.90 -14.54
CA ILE A 129 9.26 26.25 -13.57
C ILE A 129 8.76 27.70 -13.78
N MET A 130 9.62 28.58 -14.29
CA MET A 130 9.26 29.95 -14.70
C MET A 130 9.61 30.11 -16.16
N PRO A 131 8.90 31.00 -16.91
CA PRO A 131 9.19 31.22 -18.31
C PRO A 131 10.67 31.55 -18.53
N SER A 132 11.34 30.73 -19.33
CA SER A 132 12.77 30.84 -19.69
C SER A 132 13.75 30.68 -18.54
N ILE A 133 13.34 30.14 -17.36
CA ILE A 133 14.21 29.90 -16.23
C ILE A 133 14.13 28.40 -15.88
N ALA A 134 15.13 27.62 -16.31
CA ALA A 134 15.34 26.27 -15.84
C ALA A 134 15.93 26.29 -14.41
N VAL A 135 15.37 25.52 -13.50
CA VAL A 135 15.87 25.41 -12.15
C VAL A 135 16.92 24.30 -12.10
N GLU A 136 18.18 24.68 -12.27
CA GLU A 136 19.32 23.74 -12.14
C GLU A 136 19.68 23.52 -10.66
N LEU A 137 19.88 22.26 -10.29
CA LEU A 137 20.19 21.86 -8.92
C LEU A 137 21.69 21.89 -8.60
N GLY A 138 22.54 22.00 -9.61
CA GLY A 138 23.99 22.12 -9.48
C GLY A 138 24.60 21.03 -8.57
N SER A 139 25.41 21.43 -7.60
CA SER A 139 26.06 20.51 -6.65
C SER A 139 25.10 19.77 -5.70
N LEU A 140 23.88 20.25 -5.54
CA LEU A 140 22.86 19.57 -4.71
C LEU A 140 22.15 18.44 -5.47
N ALA A 141 22.28 18.36 -6.78
CA ALA A 141 21.59 17.39 -7.62
C ALA A 141 21.72 15.93 -7.15
N PRO A 142 22.93 15.38 -6.82
CA PRO A 142 23.04 14.00 -6.37
C PRO A 142 22.29 13.74 -5.03
N VAL A 143 22.37 14.68 -4.10
CA VAL A 143 21.73 14.56 -2.78
C VAL A 143 20.21 14.58 -2.94
N LEU A 144 19.67 15.49 -3.75
CA LEU A 144 18.24 15.59 -4.02
C LEU A 144 17.74 14.39 -4.82
N THR A 145 18.56 13.83 -5.70
CA THR A 145 18.24 12.59 -6.43
C THR A 145 18.09 11.42 -5.46
N VAL A 146 19.05 11.23 -4.56
CA VAL A 146 18.97 10.18 -3.53
C VAL A 146 17.70 10.37 -2.69
N PHE A 147 17.42 11.59 -2.26
CA PHE A 147 16.23 11.90 -1.47
C PHE A 147 14.93 11.59 -2.24
N ALA A 148 14.83 12.00 -3.51
CA ALA A 148 13.67 11.74 -4.36
C ALA A 148 13.42 10.23 -4.54
N ILE A 149 14.47 9.46 -4.81
CA ILE A 149 14.36 8.00 -4.95
C ILE A 149 13.93 7.37 -3.62
N LEU A 150 14.50 7.79 -2.49
CA LEU A 150 14.12 7.31 -1.15
C LEU A 150 12.64 7.57 -0.84
N MET A 151 12.11 8.73 -1.24
CA MET A 151 10.70 9.06 -1.07
C MET A 151 9.81 8.10 -1.84
N VAL A 152 10.17 7.76 -3.09
CA VAL A 152 9.42 6.79 -3.91
C VAL A 152 9.52 5.38 -3.32
N ILE A 153 10.70 4.93 -2.91
CA ILE A 153 10.90 3.64 -2.23
C ILE A 153 9.99 3.56 -0.99
N HIS A 154 9.99 4.61 -0.17
CA HIS A 154 9.17 4.65 1.04
C HIS A 154 7.68 4.61 0.72
N ALA A 155 7.24 5.33 -0.32
CA ALA A 155 5.85 5.36 -0.77
C ALA A 155 5.36 3.97 -1.20
N PHE A 156 6.11 3.27 -2.07
CA PHE A 156 5.75 1.94 -2.54
C PHE A 156 5.75 0.90 -1.42
N ARG A 157 6.72 1.00 -0.49
CA ARG A 157 6.75 0.13 0.68
C ARG A 157 5.52 0.32 1.57
N LYS A 158 5.02 1.56 1.71
CA LYS A 158 3.78 1.83 2.45
C LYS A 158 2.54 1.34 1.72
N MET A 159 2.51 1.42 0.42
CA MET A 159 1.41 0.89 -0.38
C MET A 159 1.33 -0.65 -0.35
N ASP A 160 2.45 -1.35 -0.13
CA ASP A 160 2.47 -2.81 0.00
C ASP A 160 1.85 -3.34 1.30
N GLU A 161 1.43 -2.45 2.22
CA GLU A 161 0.60 -2.82 3.36
C GLU A 161 -0.79 -3.32 2.96
N MET A 162 -1.22 -3.06 1.71
CA MET A 162 -2.47 -3.52 1.13
C MET A 162 -2.23 -4.40 -0.11
N GLU A 163 -2.90 -5.55 -0.16
CA GLU A 163 -2.74 -6.54 -1.23
C GLU A 163 -2.93 -5.93 -2.62
N ASN A 164 -1.98 -6.17 -3.52
CA ASN A 164 -1.96 -5.71 -4.92
C ASN A 164 -1.90 -4.19 -5.12
N LEU A 165 -1.99 -3.35 -4.09
CA LEU A 165 -2.06 -1.89 -4.25
C LEU A 165 -0.78 -1.33 -4.90
N ALA A 166 0.39 -1.63 -4.32
CA ALA A 166 1.67 -1.15 -4.83
C ALA A 166 1.90 -1.58 -6.29
N GLY A 167 1.65 -2.85 -6.60
CA GLY A 167 1.78 -3.38 -7.96
C GLY A 167 0.80 -2.75 -8.95
N ALA A 168 -0.47 -2.59 -8.58
CA ALA A 168 -1.48 -2.01 -9.46
C ALA A 168 -1.24 -0.52 -9.76
N VAL A 169 -0.86 0.26 -8.75
CA VAL A 169 -0.48 1.67 -8.91
C VAL A 169 0.75 1.81 -9.80
N ALA A 170 1.80 0.99 -9.55
CA ALA A 170 2.98 0.97 -10.42
C ALA A 170 2.63 0.61 -11.87
N LEU A 171 1.79 -0.40 -12.06
CA LEU A 171 1.39 -0.83 -13.41
C LEU A 171 0.72 0.29 -14.20
N VAL A 172 -0.18 1.06 -13.57
CA VAL A 172 -0.81 2.21 -14.24
C VAL A 172 0.23 3.24 -14.64
N SER A 173 1.13 3.62 -13.75
CA SER A 173 2.21 4.58 -14.06
C SER A 173 3.12 4.08 -15.19
N LEU A 174 3.48 2.79 -15.16
CA LEU A 174 4.30 2.14 -16.20
C LEU A 174 3.58 2.07 -17.55
N LEU A 175 2.28 1.76 -17.57
CA LEU A 175 1.49 1.74 -18.82
C LEU A 175 1.34 3.13 -19.43
N LEU A 176 1.12 4.15 -18.61
CA LEU A 176 1.10 5.54 -19.08
C LEU A 176 2.47 5.95 -19.63
N LEU A 177 3.55 5.56 -18.97
CA LEU A 177 4.90 5.82 -19.46
C LEU A 177 5.19 5.07 -20.77
N ALA A 178 4.65 3.85 -20.93
CA ALA A 178 4.78 3.09 -22.16
C ALA A 178 4.16 3.82 -23.36
N ILE A 179 3.08 4.58 -23.19
CA ILE A 179 2.46 5.38 -24.24
C ILE A 179 3.46 6.41 -24.77
N VAL A 180 4.17 7.09 -23.90
CA VAL A 180 5.20 8.08 -24.29
C VAL A 180 6.36 7.41 -25.01
N MET A 181 6.75 6.21 -24.55
CA MET A 181 7.85 5.45 -25.12
C MET A 181 7.57 4.86 -26.53
N LEU A 182 6.32 4.83 -26.98
CA LEU A 182 5.98 4.35 -28.33
C LEU A 182 6.67 5.12 -29.45
N GLY A 183 6.99 6.39 -29.21
CA GLY A 183 7.70 7.26 -30.15
C GLY A 183 9.19 7.47 -29.85
N ALA A 184 9.72 6.89 -28.76
CA ALA A 184 11.08 7.14 -28.32
C ALA A 184 12.02 5.98 -28.71
N GLU A 185 13.11 6.28 -29.39
CA GLU A 185 14.17 5.29 -29.78
C GLU A 185 15.23 5.15 -28.68
N GLN A 186 14.81 4.71 -27.48
CA GLN A 186 15.65 4.63 -26.29
C GLN A 186 15.65 3.19 -25.72
N PRO A 187 16.43 2.25 -26.29
CA PRO A 187 16.33 0.82 -25.97
C PRO A 187 16.60 0.50 -24.49
N GLN A 188 17.50 1.23 -23.81
CA GLN A 188 17.81 1.01 -22.40
C GLN A 188 16.60 1.24 -21.48
N TRP A 189 15.84 2.31 -21.73
CA TRP A 189 14.64 2.60 -20.94
C TRP A 189 13.50 1.62 -21.24
N LEU A 190 13.42 1.20 -22.48
CA LEU A 190 12.45 0.21 -22.92
C LEU A 190 12.66 -1.14 -22.22
N VAL A 191 13.90 -1.58 -22.07
CA VAL A 191 14.22 -2.84 -21.35
C VAL A 191 13.74 -2.77 -19.91
N LEU A 192 14.04 -1.67 -19.20
CA LEU A 192 13.64 -1.49 -17.81
C LEU A 192 12.13 -1.37 -17.66
N LEU A 193 11.49 -0.64 -18.56
CA LEU A 193 10.04 -0.51 -18.61
C LEU A 193 9.38 -1.88 -18.83
N ALA A 194 9.85 -2.65 -19.80
CA ALA A 194 9.36 -4.00 -20.08
C ALA A 194 9.60 -4.96 -18.90
N ALA A 195 10.76 -4.86 -18.25
CA ALA A 195 11.08 -5.65 -17.07
C ALA A 195 10.10 -5.39 -15.92
N LEU A 196 9.82 -4.12 -15.65
CA LEU A 196 8.90 -3.72 -14.57
C LEU A 196 7.45 -4.09 -14.90
N ILE A 197 6.98 -3.79 -16.12
CA ILE A 197 5.62 -4.16 -16.53
C ILE A 197 5.44 -5.68 -16.43
N SER A 198 6.36 -6.46 -17.00
CA SER A 198 6.26 -7.91 -17.01
C SER A 198 6.35 -8.51 -15.61
N GLY A 199 7.24 -7.98 -14.77
CA GLY A 199 7.39 -8.37 -13.37
C GLY A 199 6.09 -8.17 -12.59
N VAL A 200 5.52 -6.98 -12.68
CA VAL A 200 4.28 -6.62 -11.99
C VAL A 200 3.08 -7.40 -12.54
N VAL A 201 2.94 -7.51 -13.87
CA VAL A 201 1.85 -8.28 -14.52
C VAL A 201 1.91 -9.75 -14.11
N GLY A 202 3.11 -10.34 -14.02
CA GLY A 202 3.28 -11.72 -13.57
C GLY A 202 2.79 -11.93 -12.14
N VAL A 203 3.14 -11.06 -11.21
CA VAL A 203 2.69 -11.15 -9.80
C VAL A 203 1.20 -10.89 -9.67
N LEU A 204 0.67 -9.83 -10.30
CA LEU A 204 -0.77 -9.53 -10.25
C LEU A 204 -1.61 -10.63 -10.93
N GLY A 205 -1.12 -11.19 -12.04
CA GLY A 205 -1.73 -12.33 -12.72
C GLY A 205 -1.75 -13.58 -11.85
N PHE A 206 -0.66 -13.88 -11.16
CA PHE A 206 -0.60 -14.96 -10.19
C PHE A 206 -1.62 -14.77 -9.05
N ASN A 207 -1.70 -13.56 -8.51
CA ASN A 207 -2.67 -13.23 -7.45
C ASN A 207 -4.11 -13.35 -7.95
N LEU A 208 -4.39 -12.93 -9.18
CA LEU A 208 -5.71 -13.11 -9.80
C LEU A 208 -6.06 -14.61 -9.88
N LEU A 209 -5.14 -15.46 -10.35
CA LEU A 209 -5.34 -16.91 -10.40
C LEU A 209 -5.55 -17.53 -9.01
N CYS A 210 -4.81 -17.06 -8.01
CA CYS A 210 -5.00 -17.49 -6.62
C CYS A 210 -6.39 -17.09 -6.10
N ARG A 211 -6.83 -15.86 -6.37
CA ARG A 211 -8.14 -15.37 -5.97
C ARG A 211 -9.28 -16.16 -6.61
N LEU A 212 -9.21 -16.44 -7.92
CA LEU A 212 -10.20 -17.24 -8.64
C LEU A 212 -10.29 -18.68 -8.08
N ARG A 213 -9.23 -19.20 -7.47
CA ARG A 213 -9.17 -20.52 -6.85
C ARG A 213 -9.41 -20.52 -5.33
N GLY A 214 -9.82 -19.39 -4.75
CA GLY A 214 -10.03 -19.24 -3.31
C GLY A 214 -8.76 -19.46 -2.47
N ARG A 215 -7.57 -19.23 -3.04
CA ARG A 215 -6.27 -19.38 -2.35
C ARG A 215 -5.77 -18.04 -1.82
N ALA A 216 -4.95 -18.09 -0.78
CA ALA A 216 -4.30 -16.89 -0.25
C ALA A 216 -3.44 -16.21 -1.31
N LEU A 217 -3.51 -14.87 -1.36
CA LEU A 217 -2.73 -14.03 -2.25
C LEU A 217 -1.27 -13.95 -1.79
N THR A 218 -0.37 -13.55 -2.68
CA THR A 218 1.02 -13.25 -2.37
C THR A 218 1.22 -11.75 -2.28
N TRP A 219 2.14 -11.33 -1.45
CA TRP A 219 2.54 -9.94 -1.28
C TRP A 219 3.85 -9.69 -2.03
N LEU A 220 4.11 -8.45 -2.41
CA LEU A 220 5.42 -8.07 -2.96
C LEU A 220 6.51 -8.22 -1.90
N GLY A 221 6.16 -7.96 -0.64
CA GLY A 221 7.09 -7.86 0.47
C GLY A 221 7.96 -6.61 0.41
N SER A 222 8.65 -6.32 1.51
CA SER A 222 9.52 -5.14 1.57
C SER A 222 10.58 -5.16 0.45
N GLY A 223 11.12 -6.35 0.10
CA GLY A 223 12.10 -6.48 -0.97
C GLY A 223 11.54 -6.12 -2.35
N GLY A 224 10.38 -6.67 -2.70
CA GLY A 224 9.73 -6.38 -3.99
C GLY A 224 9.26 -4.93 -4.10
N ALA A 225 8.64 -4.38 -3.06
CA ALA A 225 8.16 -3.02 -3.04
C ALA A 225 9.30 -1.98 -3.11
N MET A 226 10.43 -2.23 -2.40
CA MET A 226 11.60 -1.36 -2.46
C MET A 226 12.29 -1.38 -3.83
N VAL A 227 12.43 -2.57 -4.43
CA VAL A 227 12.98 -2.72 -5.80
C VAL A 227 12.10 -2.00 -6.81
N LEU A 228 10.77 -2.18 -6.72
CA LEU A 228 9.82 -1.52 -7.60
C LEU A 228 9.92 0.01 -7.49
N GLY A 229 9.95 0.55 -6.26
CA GLY A 229 10.10 1.97 -6.01
C GLY A 229 11.44 2.52 -6.52
N LEU A 230 12.55 1.80 -6.28
CA LEU A 230 13.89 2.18 -6.74
C LEU A 230 13.94 2.28 -8.27
N LEU A 231 13.52 1.23 -8.97
CA LEU A 231 13.60 1.17 -10.43
C LEU A 231 12.64 2.13 -11.11
N LEU A 232 11.42 2.29 -10.57
CA LEU A 232 10.45 3.22 -11.13
C LEU A 232 10.92 4.69 -10.98
N ALA A 233 11.47 5.05 -9.82
CA ALA A 233 12.07 6.36 -9.61
C ALA A 233 13.26 6.59 -10.55
N TRP A 234 14.15 5.61 -10.66
CA TRP A 234 15.32 5.69 -11.52
C TRP A 234 14.94 5.82 -13.00
N LEU A 235 13.97 5.04 -13.46
CA LEU A 235 13.42 5.11 -14.81
C LEU A 235 12.86 6.50 -15.12
N LEU A 236 12.01 7.05 -14.23
CA LEU A 236 11.38 8.36 -14.41
C LEU A 236 12.40 9.51 -14.39
N ILE A 237 13.38 9.47 -13.47
CA ILE A 237 14.46 10.46 -13.43
C ILE A 237 15.30 10.36 -14.71
N GLY A 238 15.74 9.15 -15.10
CA GLY A 238 16.54 8.98 -16.28
C GLY A 238 15.86 9.46 -17.57
N MET A 239 14.54 9.26 -17.69
CA MET A 239 13.76 9.70 -18.84
C MET A 239 13.42 11.20 -18.81
N SER A 240 13.56 11.87 -17.67
CA SER A 240 13.24 13.30 -17.51
C SER A 240 14.46 14.20 -17.61
N GLN A 241 15.67 13.67 -17.72
CA GLN A 241 16.91 14.45 -17.69
C GLN A 241 17.72 14.33 -18.97
N GLY A 242 18.56 15.33 -19.20
CA GLY A 242 19.52 15.38 -20.33
C GLY A 242 18.87 15.76 -21.67
N ALA A 243 19.70 15.82 -22.71
CA ALA A 243 19.29 16.26 -24.06
C ALA A 243 18.31 15.30 -24.75
N ALA A 244 18.32 14.02 -24.35
CA ALA A 244 17.42 12.98 -24.88
C ALA A 244 16.22 12.71 -23.97
N ARG A 245 15.81 13.69 -23.16
CA ARG A 245 14.65 13.55 -22.28
C ARG A 245 13.38 13.21 -23.07
N VAL A 246 12.60 12.27 -22.56
CA VAL A 246 11.34 11.82 -23.17
C VAL A 246 10.12 12.41 -22.45
N ILE A 247 10.27 12.70 -21.16
CA ILE A 247 9.26 13.33 -20.32
C ILE A 247 9.87 14.54 -19.61
N THR A 248 9.03 15.40 -19.05
CA THR A 248 9.50 16.47 -18.18
C THR A 248 9.59 16.00 -16.71
N PRO A 249 10.41 16.64 -15.85
CA PRO A 249 10.41 16.36 -14.42
C PRO A 249 9.03 16.52 -13.80
N MET A 250 8.23 17.48 -14.25
CA MET A 250 6.86 17.67 -13.75
C MET A 250 5.94 16.52 -14.17
N THR A 251 6.05 16.02 -15.40
CA THR A 251 5.31 14.83 -15.83
C THR A 251 5.65 13.61 -14.97
N ALA A 252 6.92 13.42 -14.60
CA ALA A 252 7.35 12.35 -13.71
C ALA A 252 6.66 12.43 -12.33
N LEU A 253 6.47 13.64 -11.77
CA LEU A 253 5.71 13.83 -10.52
C LEU A 253 4.25 13.39 -10.65
N TRP A 254 3.58 13.75 -11.75
CA TRP A 254 2.19 13.36 -11.99
C TRP A 254 2.03 11.85 -12.20
N LEU A 255 3.01 11.20 -12.83
CA LEU A 255 3.02 9.73 -12.97
C LEU A 255 3.20 8.99 -11.64
N LEU A 256 3.66 9.66 -10.60
CA LEU A 256 3.77 9.15 -9.23
C LEU A 256 2.92 9.96 -8.24
N ALA A 257 1.86 10.62 -8.70
CA ALA A 257 1.13 11.60 -7.90
C ALA A 257 0.63 11.01 -6.58
N ILE A 258 -0.13 9.92 -6.62
CA ILE A 258 -0.69 9.33 -5.40
C ILE A 258 0.39 8.84 -4.41
N PRO A 259 1.38 8.03 -4.84
CA PRO A 259 2.46 7.62 -3.94
C PRO A 259 3.16 8.79 -3.25
N LEU A 260 3.53 9.82 -4.00
CA LEU A 260 4.27 10.96 -3.47
C LEU A 260 3.42 11.86 -2.59
N ILE A 261 2.22 12.21 -3.04
CA ILE A 261 1.30 13.10 -2.31
C ILE A 261 0.88 12.45 -0.99
N ASP A 262 0.61 11.14 -0.97
CA ASP A 262 0.17 10.43 0.21
C ASP A 262 1.27 10.39 1.29
N VAL A 263 2.50 10.03 0.91
CA VAL A 263 3.64 10.05 1.84
C VAL A 263 3.96 11.45 2.33
N LEU A 264 3.96 12.45 1.42
CA LEU A 264 4.24 13.83 1.78
C LEU A 264 3.20 14.37 2.79
N ALA A 265 1.92 14.10 2.57
CA ALA A 265 0.85 14.53 3.46
C ALA A 265 1.02 13.95 4.88
N VAL A 266 1.35 12.67 4.98
CA VAL A 266 1.61 12.02 6.27
C VAL A 266 2.85 12.59 6.95
N LEU A 267 3.93 12.84 6.21
CA LEU A 267 5.14 13.46 6.75
C LEU A 267 4.87 14.89 7.28
N ILE A 268 4.18 15.72 6.51
CA ILE A 268 3.79 17.08 6.92
C ILE A 268 2.93 17.02 8.17
N ARG A 269 1.96 16.10 8.22
CA ARG A 269 1.12 15.89 9.40
C ARG A 269 1.95 15.53 10.63
N ARG A 270 2.91 14.63 10.50
CA ARG A 270 3.80 14.22 11.61
C ARG A 270 4.61 15.38 12.13
N VAL A 271 5.25 16.15 11.25
CA VAL A 271 5.99 17.37 11.62
C VAL A 271 5.07 18.34 12.36
N GLY A 272 3.86 18.59 11.84
CA GLY A 272 2.89 19.50 12.44
C GLY A 272 2.40 19.06 13.83
N HIS A 273 2.50 17.76 14.17
CA HIS A 273 2.12 17.22 15.48
C HIS A 273 3.33 16.86 16.36
N GLY A 274 4.55 17.21 15.96
CA GLY A 274 5.78 16.87 16.71
C GLY A 274 6.05 15.37 16.83
N GLN A 275 5.53 14.56 15.90
CA GLN A 275 5.70 13.11 15.92
C GLN A 275 6.98 12.68 15.18
N PRO A 276 7.62 11.56 15.57
CA PRO A 276 8.78 11.04 14.85
C PRO A 276 8.45 10.71 13.38
N LEU A 277 9.31 11.11 12.45
CA LEU A 277 9.11 10.95 11.02
C LEU A 277 8.92 9.48 10.59
N PHE A 278 9.55 8.54 11.28
CA PHE A 278 9.56 7.11 10.96
C PHE A 278 8.63 6.26 11.83
N ALA A 279 7.75 6.88 12.63
CA ALA A 279 6.76 6.16 13.40
C ALA A 279 5.75 5.46 12.47
N PRO A 280 5.10 4.35 12.89
CA PRO A 280 3.94 3.78 12.20
C PRO A 280 2.83 4.85 12.08
N ASP A 281 2.14 4.88 10.93
CA ASP A 281 1.04 5.83 10.69
C ASP A 281 -0.12 5.15 9.97
N ARG A 282 -1.35 5.63 10.22
CA ARG A 282 -2.61 5.10 9.68
C ARG A 282 -3.45 6.18 8.99
N PHE A 283 -2.80 7.24 8.54
CA PHE A 283 -3.45 8.34 7.82
C PHE A 283 -3.18 8.29 6.32
N HIS A 284 -2.60 7.19 5.82
CA HIS A 284 -2.47 6.95 4.38
C HIS A 284 -3.86 6.78 3.72
N LEU A 285 -3.96 7.11 2.44
CA LEU A 285 -5.20 7.10 1.67
C LEU A 285 -5.95 5.77 1.78
N HIS A 286 -5.24 4.65 1.66
CA HIS A 286 -5.84 3.32 1.76
C HIS A 286 -6.45 3.06 3.15
N HIS A 287 -5.81 3.49 4.23
CA HIS A 287 -6.37 3.38 5.57
C HIS A 287 -7.62 4.24 5.76
N LEU A 288 -7.66 5.45 5.17
CA LEU A 288 -8.83 6.32 5.25
C LEU A 288 -10.03 5.73 4.49
N LEU A 289 -9.79 5.10 3.34
CA LEU A 289 -10.84 4.41 2.58
C LEU A 289 -11.39 3.20 3.35
N LEU A 290 -10.51 2.38 3.95
CA LEU A 290 -10.94 1.26 4.79
C LEU A 290 -11.75 1.73 6.00
N ARG A 291 -11.32 2.81 6.69
CA ARG A 291 -12.07 3.43 7.79
C ARG A 291 -13.42 4.01 7.35
N ALA A 292 -13.54 4.45 6.10
CA ALA A 292 -14.82 4.89 5.54
C ALA A 292 -15.77 3.72 5.23
N GLY A 293 -15.28 2.46 5.29
CA GLY A 293 -16.05 1.24 5.07
C GLY A 293 -15.98 0.67 3.66
N PHE A 294 -15.02 1.12 2.84
CA PHE A 294 -14.75 0.49 1.53
C PHE A 294 -14.11 -0.89 1.73
N ARG A 295 -14.42 -1.85 0.86
CA ARG A 295 -13.69 -3.11 0.80
C ARG A 295 -12.27 -2.86 0.31
N ALA A 296 -11.33 -3.74 0.67
CA ALA A 296 -9.94 -3.63 0.21
C ALA A 296 -9.83 -3.52 -1.32
N THR A 297 -10.60 -4.35 -2.05
CA THR A 297 -10.66 -4.30 -3.53
C THR A 297 -11.17 -2.98 -4.07
N ASP A 298 -12.22 -2.42 -3.46
CA ASP A 298 -12.81 -1.15 -3.90
C ASP A 298 -11.86 0.01 -3.63
N ALA A 299 -11.16 -0.02 -2.48
CA ALA A 299 -10.13 0.95 -2.14
C ALA A 299 -8.94 0.89 -3.11
N VAL A 300 -8.46 -0.32 -3.46
CA VAL A 300 -7.42 -0.50 -4.50
C VAL A 300 -7.90 0.08 -5.82
N LEU A 301 -9.10 -0.29 -6.28
CA LEU A 301 -9.64 0.20 -7.55
C LEU A 301 -9.75 1.73 -7.57
N MET A 302 -10.25 2.34 -6.49
CA MET A 302 -10.37 3.80 -6.37
C MET A 302 -9.02 4.48 -6.44
N ILE A 303 -8.01 3.97 -5.72
CA ILE A 303 -6.67 4.54 -5.72
C ILE A 303 -6.02 4.42 -7.11
N VAL A 304 -6.18 3.25 -7.75
CA VAL A 304 -5.66 2.98 -9.11
C VAL A 304 -6.30 3.91 -10.14
N LEU A 305 -7.63 4.08 -10.09
CA LEU A 305 -8.35 5.01 -10.97
C LEU A 305 -7.91 6.46 -10.74
N LEU A 306 -7.73 6.87 -9.49
CA LEU A 306 -7.27 8.21 -9.16
C LEU A 306 -5.84 8.43 -9.63
N GLN A 307 -4.94 7.46 -9.45
CA GLN A 307 -3.58 7.50 -10.00
C GLN A 307 -3.60 7.58 -11.53
N GLY A 308 -4.45 6.78 -12.19
CA GLY A 308 -4.62 6.82 -13.64
C GLY A 308 -5.08 8.19 -14.14
N LEU A 309 -6.08 8.78 -13.48
CA LEU A 309 -6.58 10.12 -13.80
C LEU A 309 -5.49 11.18 -13.66
N LEU A 310 -4.78 11.19 -12.53
CA LEU A 310 -3.69 12.16 -12.30
C LEU A 310 -2.53 11.94 -13.27
N GLY A 311 -2.18 10.70 -13.57
CA GLY A 311 -1.15 10.39 -14.58
C GLY A 311 -1.55 10.83 -15.98
N VAL A 312 -2.82 10.67 -16.37
CA VAL A 312 -3.35 11.17 -17.65
C VAL A 312 -3.29 12.71 -17.71
N VAL A 313 -3.59 13.41 -16.60
CA VAL A 313 -3.41 14.88 -16.52
C VAL A 313 -1.95 15.26 -16.77
N GLY A 314 -1.00 14.53 -16.15
CA GLY A 314 0.43 14.74 -16.39
C GLY A 314 0.86 14.52 -17.85
N LEU A 315 0.33 13.46 -18.49
CA LEU A 315 0.60 13.19 -19.92
C LEU A 315 -0.07 14.22 -20.85
N ALA A 316 -1.30 14.62 -20.55
CA ALA A 316 -1.98 15.66 -21.31
C ALA A 316 -1.18 16.97 -21.26
N GLY A 317 -0.67 17.36 -20.08
CA GLY A 317 0.22 18.51 -19.95
C GLY A 317 1.49 18.39 -20.79
N LEU A 318 2.09 17.19 -20.87
CA LEU A 318 3.26 16.93 -21.70
C LEU A 318 2.94 17.08 -23.20
N PHE A 319 1.85 16.46 -23.66
CA PHE A 319 1.50 16.44 -25.09
C PHE A 319 0.98 17.79 -25.60
N GLU A 320 0.25 18.52 -24.76
CA GLU A 320 -0.25 19.87 -25.08
C GLU A 320 0.82 20.95 -24.87
N GLY A 321 2.01 20.60 -24.38
CA GLY A 321 3.09 21.56 -24.13
C GLY A 321 2.76 22.58 -23.05
N VAL A 322 2.03 22.18 -22.00
CA VAL A 322 1.70 23.03 -20.86
C VAL A 322 2.98 23.37 -20.09
N ASP A 323 3.17 24.66 -19.78
CA ASP A 323 4.32 25.14 -19.00
C ASP A 323 4.49 24.33 -17.70
N GLU A 324 5.72 23.88 -17.41
CA GLU A 324 6.02 23.06 -16.24
C GLU A 324 5.66 23.75 -14.93
N GLY A 325 5.69 25.10 -14.89
CA GLY A 325 5.23 25.90 -13.75
C GLY A 325 3.75 25.70 -13.43
N TRP A 326 2.89 25.67 -14.45
CA TRP A 326 1.46 25.39 -14.26
C TRP A 326 1.20 23.93 -13.86
N MET A 327 1.98 23.00 -14.42
CA MET A 327 1.91 21.59 -14.01
C MET A 327 2.30 21.42 -12.55
N LEU A 328 3.37 22.10 -12.08
CA LEU A 328 3.78 22.11 -10.70
C LEU A 328 2.71 22.75 -9.79
N ALA A 329 2.16 23.89 -10.18
CA ALA A 329 1.12 24.58 -9.42
C ALA A 329 -0.12 23.67 -9.23
N GLY A 330 -0.55 23.00 -10.30
CA GLY A 330 -1.64 22.01 -10.25
C GLY A 330 -1.33 20.83 -9.31
N PHE A 331 -0.12 20.28 -9.41
CA PHE A 331 0.32 19.20 -8.53
C PHE A 331 0.32 19.63 -7.06
N LEU A 332 0.87 20.82 -6.75
CA LEU A 332 0.89 21.37 -5.40
C LEU A 332 -0.52 21.68 -4.87
N ALA A 333 -1.45 22.11 -5.73
CA ALA A 333 -2.84 22.31 -5.35
C ALA A 333 -3.51 20.99 -4.95
N VAL A 334 -3.31 19.91 -5.70
CA VAL A 334 -3.80 18.57 -5.37
C VAL A 334 -3.17 18.07 -4.07
N ALA A 335 -1.85 18.24 -3.91
CA ALA A 335 -1.12 17.86 -2.71
C ALA A 335 -1.63 18.63 -1.48
N ALA A 336 -1.82 19.94 -1.59
CA ALA A 336 -2.36 20.77 -0.51
C ALA A 336 -3.78 20.34 -0.11
N GLY A 337 -4.62 20.04 -1.09
CA GLY A 337 -5.97 19.49 -0.86
C GLY A 337 -5.93 18.17 -0.10
N TRP A 338 -5.01 17.27 -0.44
CA TRP A 338 -4.82 16.00 0.26
C TRP A 338 -4.26 16.19 1.68
N VAL A 339 -3.23 17.05 1.85
CA VAL A 339 -2.71 17.43 3.16
C VAL A 339 -3.85 17.94 4.05
N TRP A 340 -4.66 18.86 3.53
CA TRP A 340 -5.83 19.36 4.26
C TRP A 340 -6.80 18.24 4.65
N ALA A 341 -7.07 17.30 3.76
CA ALA A 341 -7.94 16.16 4.03
C ALA A 341 -7.39 15.25 5.14
N VAL A 342 -6.08 15.00 5.15
CA VAL A 342 -5.39 14.19 6.19
C VAL A 342 -5.45 14.89 7.56
N PHE A 343 -5.28 16.22 7.60
CA PHE A 343 -5.45 16.99 8.86
C PHE A 343 -6.91 17.08 9.32
N ARG A 344 -7.87 16.94 8.41
CA ARG A 344 -9.32 17.05 8.69
C ARG A 344 -10.06 15.73 8.43
N THR A 345 -9.42 14.61 8.75
CA THR A 345 -9.95 13.26 8.52
C THR A 345 -11.39 13.10 9.03
N GLU A 346 -11.70 13.65 10.21
CA GLU A 346 -13.06 13.60 10.79
C GLU A 346 -14.13 14.24 9.89
N ARG A 347 -13.78 15.27 9.10
CA ARG A 347 -14.70 15.90 8.14
C ARG A 347 -14.78 15.13 6.83
N CYS A 348 -13.71 14.46 6.43
CA CYS A 348 -13.62 13.72 5.17
C CYS A 348 -14.33 12.35 5.25
N LEU A 349 -14.25 11.66 6.39
CA LEU A 349 -14.86 10.33 6.56
C LEU A 349 -16.37 10.32 6.25
N PRO A 350 -17.22 11.27 6.74
CA PRO A 350 -18.64 11.28 6.38
C PRO A 350 -18.91 11.54 4.90
N ALA A 351 -18.02 12.30 4.23
CA ALA A 351 -18.13 12.53 2.79
C ALA A 351 -17.77 11.26 1.99
N LEU A 352 -16.72 10.55 2.39
CA LEU A 352 -16.33 9.27 1.79
C LEU A 352 -17.40 8.20 1.98
N ARG A 353 -18.03 8.11 3.16
CA ARG A 353 -19.19 7.23 3.42
C ARG A 353 -20.37 7.56 2.51
N ARG A 354 -20.68 8.84 2.32
CA ARG A 354 -21.74 9.26 1.38
C ARG A 354 -21.41 8.90 -0.05
N LEU A 355 -20.14 9.03 -0.46
CA LEU A 355 -19.66 8.62 -1.78
C LEU A 355 -19.82 7.11 -1.97
N GLN A 356 -19.41 6.31 -0.99
CA GLN A 356 -19.59 4.86 -0.99
C GLN A 356 -21.06 4.46 -1.22
N HIS A 357 -21.99 5.10 -0.48
CA HIS A 357 -23.41 4.85 -0.64
C HIS A 357 -23.94 5.23 -2.03
N ARG A 358 -23.46 6.35 -2.60
CA ARG A 358 -23.88 6.79 -3.95
C ARG A 358 -23.38 5.89 -5.06
N LEU A 359 -22.17 5.37 -4.93
CA LEU A 359 -21.58 4.47 -5.93
C LEU A 359 -22.22 3.07 -5.90
N GLY A 360 -23.05 2.77 -4.90
CA GLY A 360 -23.65 1.43 -4.76
C GLY A 360 -22.60 0.33 -4.55
N TRP A 361 -21.34 0.70 -4.29
CA TRP A 361 -20.26 -0.23 -4.03
C TRP A 361 -20.58 -0.98 -2.75
N ALA A 362 -20.32 -2.27 -2.81
CA ALA A 362 -20.82 -3.21 -1.84
C ALA A 362 -20.52 -2.72 -0.43
N LYS A 363 -21.61 -2.57 0.31
CA LYS A 363 -21.60 -2.15 1.69
C LYS A 363 -20.61 -3.01 2.44
N ALA A 364 -19.56 -2.41 3.01
CA ALA A 364 -18.64 -3.14 3.85
C ALA A 364 -19.46 -3.73 5.00
N GLU A 365 -19.45 -5.05 5.11
CA GLU A 365 -19.96 -5.69 6.30
C GLU A 365 -18.94 -5.40 7.40
N SER A 366 -19.35 -4.84 8.52
CA SER A 366 -18.51 -4.79 9.72
C SER A 366 -18.77 -6.04 10.52
N GLN A 367 -17.72 -6.59 11.08
CA GLN A 367 -17.82 -7.66 12.08
C GLN A 367 -17.19 -7.17 13.38
N GLY A 368 -17.63 -7.73 14.48
CA GLY A 368 -17.11 -7.27 15.75
C GLY A 368 -17.49 -8.17 16.90
N VAL A 369 -17.11 -7.72 18.07
CA VAL A 369 -17.41 -8.35 19.33
C VAL A 369 -18.40 -7.47 20.09
N PHE A 370 -19.54 -8.05 20.43
CA PHE A 370 -20.49 -7.45 21.35
C PHE A 370 -20.13 -7.87 22.77
N VAL A 371 -19.98 -6.90 23.65
CA VAL A 371 -19.82 -7.09 25.09
C VAL A 371 -20.97 -6.35 25.74
N GLY A 372 -21.89 -7.08 26.35
CA GLY A 372 -23.14 -6.49 26.86
C GLY A 372 -23.48 -6.89 28.28
N HIS A 373 -24.50 -6.21 28.81
CA HIS A 373 -25.13 -6.47 30.11
C HIS A 373 -24.23 -6.27 31.33
N PHE A 374 -23.27 -5.33 31.30
CA PHE A 374 -22.46 -5.03 32.46
C PHE A 374 -22.94 -3.77 33.19
N GLY A 375 -22.99 -3.86 34.53
CA GLY A 375 -23.29 -2.72 35.40
C GLY A 375 -22.13 -1.74 35.52
N LEU A 376 -22.38 -0.63 36.21
CA LEU A 376 -21.39 0.46 36.34
C LEU A 376 -20.10 0.02 37.04
N GLU A 377 -20.17 -0.92 37.99
CA GLU A 377 -19.00 -1.45 38.69
C GLU A 377 -18.07 -2.25 37.77
N ALA A 378 -18.63 -3.00 36.84
CA ALA A 378 -17.87 -3.75 35.83
C ALA A 378 -17.36 -2.87 34.69
N ALA A 379 -17.97 -1.68 34.49
CA ALA A 379 -17.69 -0.81 33.36
C ALA A 379 -16.21 -0.40 33.24
N VAL A 380 -15.57 -0.10 34.37
CA VAL A 380 -14.16 0.28 34.40
C VAL A 380 -13.26 -0.88 33.93
N ARG A 381 -13.50 -2.10 34.42
CA ARG A 381 -12.72 -3.29 34.00
C ARG A 381 -12.96 -3.61 32.52
N VAL A 382 -14.20 -3.57 32.09
CA VAL A 382 -14.55 -3.81 30.69
C VAL A 382 -13.91 -2.75 29.80
N ALA A 383 -13.99 -1.47 30.16
CA ALA A 383 -13.39 -0.36 29.40
C ALA A 383 -11.88 -0.48 29.32
N CYS A 384 -11.18 -0.74 30.41
CA CYS A 384 -9.73 -0.94 30.40
C CYS A 384 -9.32 -2.12 29.50
N THR A 385 -9.96 -3.28 29.65
CA THR A 385 -9.64 -4.45 28.83
C THR A 385 -9.92 -4.22 27.35
N LEU A 386 -11.03 -3.56 27.01
CA LEU A 386 -11.36 -3.24 25.61
C LEU A 386 -10.42 -2.16 25.06
N GLN A 387 -10.02 -1.19 25.87
CA GLN A 387 -9.04 -0.16 25.50
C GLN A 387 -7.68 -0.78 25.21
N ASP A 388 -7.22 -1.73 26.02
CA ASP A 388 -5.98 -2.48 25.79
C ASP A 388 -6.05 -3.29 24.48
N GLU A 389 -7.19 -3.91 24.17
CA GLU A 389 -7.40 -4.60 22.89
C GLU A 389 -7.41 -3.65 21.70
N VAL A 390 -7.96 -2.44 21.83
CA VAL A 390 -7.94 -1.40 20.78
C VAL A 390 -6.55 -0.81 20.58
N THR A 391 -5.79 -0.60 21.65
CA THR A 391 -4.41 -0.10 21.55
C THR A 391 -3.44 -1.14 21.01
N ALA A 392 -3.66 -2.41 21.33
CA ALA A 392 -2.87 -3.51 20.77
C ALA A 392 -3.13 -3.75 19.29
N ASP A 393 -4.35 -3.46 18.83
CA ASP A 393 -4.77 -3.69 17.44
C ASP A 393 -5.75 -2.59 17.01
N SER A 394 -5.21 -1.55 16.47
CA SER A 394 -5.92 -0.31 16.11
C SER A 394 -6.82 -0.41 14.87
N GLU A 395 -7.09 -1.61 14.34
CA GLU A 395 -8.13 -1.82 13.33
C GLU A 395 -9.55 -1.80 13.91
N TYR A 396 -9.68 -1.84 15.23
CA TYR A 396 -10.97 -1.85 15.90
C TYR A 396 -11.42 -0.47 16.35
N ASP A 397 -12.68 -0.17 16.09
CA ASP A 397 -13.38 1.00 16.62
C ASP A 397 -14.21 0.56 17.83
N LEU A 398 -13.99 1.19 18.97
CA LEU A 398 -14.72 0.90 20.21
C LEU A 398 -15.86 1.92 20.38
N GLN A 399 -17.09 1.42 20.43
CA GLN A 399 -18.28 2.21 20.70
C GLN A 399 -18.96 1.68 21.95
N VAL A 400 -19.14 2.54 22.94
CA VAL A 400 -19.84 2.21 24.19
C VAL A 400 -21.20 2.90 24.20
N TYR A 401 -22.23 2.15 24.53
CA TYR A 401 -23.61 2.61 24.58
C TYR A 401 -24.24 2.35 25.94
N GLN A 402 -25.14 3.21 26.35
CA GLN A 402 -25.98 3.04 27.52
C GLN A 402 -27.41 2.66 27.08
N LEU A 403 -27.92 1.55 27.60
CA LEU A 403 -29.24 1.01 27.21
C LEU A 403 -30.42 1.76 27.82
N ASP A 404 -30.27 2.28 29.02
CA ASP A 404 -31.35 2.95 29.71
C ASP A 404 -30.83 4.15 30.52
N LYS A 405 -31.20 5.37 30.11
CA LYS A 405 -30.72 6.60 30.73
C LYS A 405 -31.47 6.94 32.03
N ASP A 406 -32.64 6.34 32.22
CA ASP A 406 -33.60 6.71 33.29
C ASP A 406 -33.71 5.63 34.38
N SER A 407 -32.91 4.56 34.35
CA SER A 407 -32.92 3.54 35.38
C SER A 407 -31.86 3.79 36.46
N ASP A 408 -32.17 3.40 37.71
CA ASP A 408 -31.23 3.48 38.84
C ASP A 408 -30.01 2.51 38.68
N ASP A 409 -30.07 1.56 37.73
CA ASP A 409 -28.97 0.64 37.36
C ASP A 409 -28.75 0.68 35.86
N PRO A 410 -27.97 1.66 35.35
CA PRO A 410 -27.74 1.81 33.93
C PRO A 410 -26.92 0.63 33.39
N ARG A 411 -27.49 -0.13 32.47
CA ARG A 411 -26.79 -1.21 31.78
C ARG A 411 -26.04 -0.67 30.56
N LEU A 412 -24.80 -1.06 30.46
CA LEU A 412 -23.89 -0.64 29.39
C LEU A 412 -23.63 -1.81 28.44
N TYR A 413 -23.38 -1.50 27.19
CA TYR A 413 -22.81 -2.45 26.24
C TYR A 413 -21.76 -1.75 25.38
N ALA A 414 -20.77 -2.51 24.94
CA ALA A 414 -19.70 -2.05 24.06
C ALA A 414 -19.70 -2.85 22.77
N LEU A 415 -19.49 -2.18 21.66
CA LEU A 415 -19.27 -2.77 20.36
C LEU A 415 -17.81 -2.50 19.93
N LEU A 416 -17.08 -3.58 19.68
CA LEU A 416 -15.73 -3.53 19.13
C LEU A 416 -15.84 -3.90 17.66
N GLU A 417 -15.83 -2.91 16.78
CA GLU A 417 -16.07 -3.09 15.35
C GLU A 417 -14.78 -3.00 14.53
N THR A 418 -14.63 -3.87 13.54
CA THR A 418 -13.62 -3.76 12.49
C THR A 418 -14.30 -3.90 11.13
N PRO A 419 -13.89 -3.14 10.11
CA PRO A 419 -14.35 -3.40 8.75
C PRO A 419 -13.90 -4.81 8.35
N LEU A 420 -14.81 -5.57 7.72
CA LEU A 420 -14.51 -6.90 7.20
C LEU A 420 -13.42 -6.81 6.13
N ALA A 421 -12.22 -7.27 6.48
CA ALA A 421 -11.26 -7.66 5.47
C ALA A 421 -11.74 -8.98 4.85
N GLU A 422 -11.88 -9.04 3.52
CA GLU A 422 -12.21 -10.29 2.83
C GLU A 422 -11.11 -11.33 3.07
N GLY A 423 -11.45 -12.40 3.82
CA GLY A 423 -10.56 -13.55 4.00
C GLY A 423 -10.84 -14.33 5.27
N SER A 424 -10.54 -15.63 5.25
CA SER A 424 -10.70 -16.58 6.36
C SER A 424 -9.94 -16.20 7.64
N ARG A 425 -8.97 -15.30 7.54
CA ARG A 425 -8.18 -14.78 8.67
C ARG A 425 -9.01 -13.97 9.65
N CYS A 426 -9.81 -13.05 9.15
CA CYS A 426 -10.56 -12.12 10.00
C CYS A 426 -11.57 -12.86 10.89
N ALA A 427 -12.19 -13.91 10.37
CA ALA A 427 -13.12 -14.73 11.14
C ALA A 427 -12.41 -15.49 12.27
N TRP A 428 -11.22 -16.05 12.02
CA TRP A 428 -10.45 -16.77 13.01
C TRP A 428 -9.87 -15.83 14.08
N GLU A 429 -9.31 -14.70 13.68
CA GLU A 429 -8.79 -13.68 14.62
C GLU A 429 -9.91 -13.15 15.52
N LEU A 430 -11.08 -12.89 14.95
CA LEU A 430 -12.25 -12.48 15.71
C LEU A 430 -12.70 -13.56 16.69
N GLU A 431 -12.73 -14.82 16.28
CA GLU A 431 -13.09 -15.93 17.16
C GLU A 431 -12.10 -16.09 18.31
N GLN A 432 -10.78 -15.98 18.05
CA GLN A 432 -9.76 -16.01 19.11
C GLN A 432 -9.90 -14.82 20.06
N ARG A 433 -10.27 -13.64 19.56
CA ARG A 433 -10.53 -12.45 20.38
C ARG A 433 -11.76 -12.63 21.24
N VAL A 434 -12.87 -13.15 20.69
CA VAL A 434 -14.07 -13.51 21.44
C VAL A 434 -13.73 -14.48 22.55
N ARG A 435 -12.92 -15.52 22.28
CA ARG A 435 -12.48 -16.50 23.29
C ARG A 435 -11.62 -15.84 24.37
N ARG A 436 -10.70 -14.92 24.02
CA ARG A 436 -9.89 -14.18 25.01
C ARG A 436 -10.76 -13.29 25.88
N LEU A 437 -11.62 -12.48 25.30
CA LEU A 437 -12.53 -11.60 26.05
C LEU A 437 -13.48 -12.39 26.94
N ARG A 438 -14.01 -13.52 26.49
CA ARG A 438 -14.81 -14.41 27.34
C ARG A 438 -14.04 -14.90 28.56
N ARG A 439 -12.75 -15.24 28.42
CA ARG A 439 -11.90 -15.64 29.55
C ARG A 439 -11.62 -14.46 30.49
N SER A 440 -11.28 -13.30 29.94
CA SER A 440 -11.01 -12.09 30.74
C SER A 440 -12.22 -11.62 31.53
N PHE A 441 -13.43 -11.82 30.99
CA PHE A 441 -14.68 -11.41 31.66
C PHE A 441 -15.39 -12.57 32.39
N SER A 442 -14.80 -13.76 32.46
CA SER A 442 -15.43 -14.93 33.10
C SER A 442 -15.74 -14.76 34.61
N THR A 443 -15.07 -13.78 35.25
CA THR A 443 -15.28 -13.46 36.68
C THR A 443 -16.30 -12.34 36.91
N LEU A 444 -16.81 -11.74 35.85
CA LEU A 444 -17.79 -10.64 35.94
C LEU A 444 -19.20 -11.19 35.70
N GLU A 445 -20.09 -11.05 36.69
CA GLU A 445 -21.48 -11.50 36.57
C GLU A 445 -22.21 -10.68 35.48
N GLY A 446 -22.99 -11.36 34.65
CA GLY A 446 -23.87 -10.77 33.66
C GLY A 446 -23.15 -10.26 32.39
N VAL A 447 -21.83 -10.35 32.28
CA VAL A 447 -21.13 -9.90 31.07
C VAL A 447 -21.23 -10.96 29.98
N GLU A 448 -21.84 -10.59 28.85
CA GLU A 448 -22.00 -11.44 27.69
C GLU A 448 -21.10 -11.01 26.55
N VAL A 449 -20.34 -11.93 25.99
CA VAL A 449 -19.44 -11.69 24.83
C VAL A 449 -19.94 -12.49 23.65
N ARG A 450 -20.36 -11.82 22.58
CA ARG A 450 -20.84 -12.45 21.33
C ARG A 450 -20.11 -11.89 20.11
N GLN A 451 -19.87 -12.74 19.14
CA GLN A 451 -19.50 -12.32 17.79
C GLN A 451 -20.73 -11.87 17.04
N TYR A 452 -20.62 -10.78 16.29
CA TYR A 452 -21.68 -10.33 15.39
C TYR A 452 -21.13 -9.89 14.03
N VAL A 453 -21.97 -9.98 13.02
CA VAL A 453 -21.70 -9.49 11.67
C VAL A 453 -22.78 -8.47 11.34
N ARG A 454 -22.36 -7.23 11.09
CA ARG A 454 -23.27 -6.14 10.75
C ARG A 454 -23.34 -5.99 9.24
N ARG A 455 -24.50 -6.22 8.65
CA ARG A 455 -24.77 -5.89 7.26
C ARG A 455 -25.34 -4.47 7.20
N ALA A 456 -24.80 -3.63 6.33
CA ALA A 456 -25.14 -2.21 6.24
C ALA A 456 -26.65 -1.88 6.05
N GLU A 457 -27.48 -2.85 5.63
CA GLU A 457 -28.93 -2.71 5.52
C GLU A 457 -29.69 -2.79 6.85
N HIS A 458 -29.02 -3.18 7.94
CA HIS A 458 -29.67 -3.54 9.19
C HIS A 458 -29.45 -2.56 10.35
N GLU A 459 -28.76 -1.42 10.12
CA GLU A 459 -28.39 -0.49 11.20
C GLU A 459 -29.55 -0.12 12.16
N ARG A 460 -30.70 0.20 11.60
CA ARG A 460 -31.88 0.52 12.42
C ARG A 460 -32.59 -0.71 12.99
N ARG A 461 -32.58 -1.84 12.28
CA ARG A 461 -33.32 -3.04 12.71
C ARG A 461 -32.53 -3.89 13.73
N VAL A 462 -31.19 -3.86 13.71
CA VAL A 462 -30.37 -4.60 14.68
C VAL A 462 -30.40 -3.89 16.03
N GLN A 463 -30.24 -2.57 16.08
CA GLN A 463 -30.47 -1.81 17.32
C GLN A 463 -31.88 -2.02 17.87
N GLN A 464 -32.90 -1.98 17.02
CA GLN A 464 -34.28 -2.24 17.43
C GLN A 464 -34.54 -3.70 17.86
N ARG A 465 -33.84 -4.71 17.26
CA ARG A 465 -34.00 -6.11 17.65
C ARG A 465 -33.22 -6.47 18.92
N ILE A 466 -32.02 -5.92 19.11
CA ILE A 466 -31.28 -6.10 20.37
C ILE A 466 -32.08 -5.51 21.52
N VAL A 467 -32.59 -4.30 21.38
CA VAL A 467 -33.46 -3.64 22.37
C VAL A 467 -34.79 -4.36 22.54
N ALA A 468 -35.40 -4.94 21.49
CA ALA A 468 -36.65 -5.66 21.56
C ALA A 468 -36.52 -7.07 22.12
N GLN A 469 -35.39 -7.78 21.91
CA GLN A 469 -35.12 -9.06 22.53
C GLN A 469 -34.84 -8.93 24.03
N ASP A 470 -34.13 -7.87 24.44
CA ASP A 470 -33.90 -7.58 25.84
C ASP A 470 -35.20 -7.25 26.58
N ARG A 471 -36.12 -6.44 26.00
CA ARG A 471 -37.43 -6.19 26.62
C ARG A 471 -38.23 -7.48 26.84
N ARG A 472 -38.19 -8.44 25.92
CA ARG A 472 -38.87 -9.73 26.08
C ARG A 472 -38.29 -10.65 27.14
N GLN A 473 -36.98 -10.55 27.43
CA GLN A 473 -36.34 -11.33 28.50
C GLN A 473 -36.57 -10.68 29.88
N ILE A 474 -36.78 -9.40 29.94
CA ILE A 474 -37.14 -8.66 31.20
C ILE A 474 -38.58 -8.90 31.60
N ASP A 475 -39.50 -9.01 30.64
CA ASP A 475 -40.93 -9.27 30.90
C ASP A 475 -41.25 -10.75 31.30
N HIS A 476 -40.22 -11.66 31.19
CA HIS A 476 -40.37 -13.05 31.58
C HIS A 476 -39.54 -13.44 32.84
N ARG A 477 -39.02 -12.48 33.58
CA ARG A 477 -38.49 -12.63 34.94
C ARG A 477 -39.24 -11.76 35.92
#